data_e21f0e345eedbef5c895f5ebb7891d6a
#
_entry.id   e21f0e345eedbef5c895f5ebb7891d6a
#
_cell.length_a   1.000
_cell.length_b   1.000
_cell.length_c   1.000
_cell.angle_alpha   90.00
_cell.angle_beta   90.00
_cell.angle_gamma   90.00
#
_symmetry.space_group_name_H-M   'P 1'
#
loop_
_entity.id
_entity.type
_entity.pdbx_description
1 polymer ?
#
loop_
_entity_poly.entity_id
_entity_poly.type
_entity_poly.pdbx_seq_one_letter_code
_entity_poly.pdbx_strand_id
1 'polypeptide(L)'
;MNSITSFLENLRETPQDIVFADTIAVIDKNYNFTPTAFQNGDQHNAAGENSGSCKLFSFAKLQNLTKEETLACFGPIYFDEVLKDPNGTSHQNIRNFMKTGWDGIKFEGEALEKL
;
A
#
# COMPACT_ATOMS: atom_id res chain seq x y z
N MET A 1 -1.32 4.55 18.19
CA MET A 1 -2.66 4.92 17.83
C MET A 1 -3.07 4.31 16.53
N ASN A 2 -4.16 3.53 16.58
CA ASN A 2 -4.57 2.74 15.42
C ASN A 2 -5.82 3.30 14.75
N SER A 3 -6.07 4.62 14.93
CA SER A 3 -7.20 5.25 14.25
C SER A 3 -6.80 5.66 12.84
N ILE A 4 -7.72 5.49 11.91
CA ILE A 4 -7.50 5.87 10.52
C ILE A 4 -7.23 7.36 10.43
N THR A 5 -8.01 8.18 11.16
CA THR A 5 -7.85 9.64 11.14
C THR A 5 -6.46 10.07 11.57
N SER A 6 -5.96 9.54 12.70
CA SER A 6 -4.64 9.88 13.19
C SER A 6 -3.55 9.43 12.21
N PHE A 7 -3.71 8.26 11.63
CA PHE A 7 -2.76 7.75 10.63
C PHE A 7 -2.70 8.68 9.42
N LEU A 8 -3.86 9.09 8.89
CA LEU A 8 -3.91 9.97 7.72
C LEU A 8 -3.32 11.35 8.02
N GLU A 9 -3.54 11.88 9.22
CA GLU A 9 -2.92 13.13 9.62
C GLU A 9 -1.39 13.02 9.61
N ASN A 10 -0.87 11.96 10.21
CA ASN A 10 0.58 11.73 10.23
C ASN A 10 1.14 11.54 8.83
N LEU A 11 0.43 10.82 7.99
CA LEU A 11 0.82 10.60 6.60
C LEU A 11 0.97 11.91 5.83
N ARG A 12 0.07 12.85 6.06
CA ARG A 12 0.08 14.13 5.36
C ARG A 12 1.07 15.11 5.93
N GLU A 13 1.28 15.10 7.26
CA GLU A 13 2.18 16.03 7.92
C GLU A 13 3.63 15.57 7.90
N THR A 14 3.87 14.29 8.13
CA THR A 14 5.22 13.72 8.24
C THR A 14 5.33 12.40 7.49
N PRO A 15 5.16 12.40 6.15
CA PRO A 15 5.16 11.15 5.39
C PRO A 15 6.44 10.33 5.54
N GLN A 16 7.58 10.97 5.78
CA GLN A 16 8.85 10.29 5.96
C GLN A 16 8.93 9.50 7.28
N ASP A 17 8.04 9.79 8.23
CA ASP A 17 8.03 9.12 9.53
C ASP A 17 7.10 7.90 9.57
N ILE A 18 6.38 7.65 8.51
CA ILE A 18 5.50 6.48 8.42
C ILE A 18 6.37 5.23 8.26
N VAL A 19 6.01 4.16 8.97
CA VAL A 19 6.63 2.85 8.78
C VAL A 19 5.57 1.84 8.33
N PHE A 20 5.97 0.89 7.51
CA PHE A 20 5.05 -0.09 6.92
C PHE A 20 4.28 -0.87 7.99
N ALA A 21 4.95 -1.24 9.08
CA ALA A 21 4.29 -1.98 10.17
C ALA A 21 3.13 -1.21 10.77
N ASP A 22 3.26 0.12 10.89
CA ASP A 22 2.18 0.96 11.41
C ASP A 22 1.00 1.04 10.44
N THR A 23 1.28 1.08 9.15
CA THR A 23 0.26 1.05 8.11
C THR A 23 -0.56 -0.24 8.21
N ILE A 24 0.13 -1.37 8.31
CA ILE A 24 -0.54 -2.67 8.41
C ILE A 24 -1.33 -2.76 9.72
N ALA A 25 -0.78 -2.24 10.82
CA ALA A 25 -1.48 -2.26 12.11
C ALA A 25 -2.81 -1.48 12.06
N VAL A 26 -2.81 -0.32 11.42
CA VAL A 26 -4.03 0.47 11.23
C VAL A 26 -5.06 -0.29 10.40
N ILE A 27 -4.61 -0.93 9.34
CA ILE A 27 -5.49 -1.70 8.47
C ILE A 27 -6.10 -2.88 9.23
N ASP A 28 -5.26 -3.66 9.90
CA ASP A 28 -5.72 -4.86 10.62
C ASP A 28 -6.65 -4.52 11.79
N LYS A 29 -6.48 -3.35 12.39
CA LYS A 29 -7.32 -2.89 13.49
C LYS A 29 -8.72 -2.47 13.01
N ASN A 30 -8.84 -1.98 11.79
CA ASN A 30 -10.07 -1.36 11.30
C ASN A 30 -10.80 -2.16 10.23
N TYR A 31 -10.17 -3.20 9.68
CA TYR A 31 -10.75 -3.97 8.56
C TYR A 31 -10.53 -5.46 8.74
N ASN A 32 -11.43 -6.24 8.17
CA ASN A 32 -11.21 -7.67 7.94
C ASN A 32 -10.58 -7.83 6.56
N PHE A 33 -9.49 -8.59 6.47
CA PHE A 33 -8.82 -8.83 5.21
C PHE A 33 -9.21 -10.18 4.63
N THR A 34 -9.55 -10.19 3.34
CA THR A 34 -9.76 -11.42 2.57
C THR A 34 -8.71 -11.43 1.46
N PRO A 35 -7.85 -12.46 1.39
CA PRO A 35 -6.88 -12.53 0.28
C PRO A 35 -7.57 -12.41 -1.06
N THR A 36 -7.09 -11.49 -1.88
CA THR A 36 -7.73 -11.13 -3.16
C THR A 36 -6.66 -10.94 -4.22
N ALA A 37 -6.88 -11.51 -5.39
CA ALA A 37 -5.96 -11.32 -6.50
C ALA A 37 -6.06 -9.89 -7.01
N PHE A 38 -4.93 -9.34 -7.46
CA PHE A 38 -4.92 -8.01 -8.04
C PHE A 38 -3.81 -7.88 -9.08
N GLN A 39 -4.05 -6.99 -10.04
CA GLN A 39 -3.08 -6.63 -11.06
C GLN A 39 -2.46 -5.29 -10.69
N ASN A 40 -1.14 -5.16 -10.89
CA ASN A 40 -0.41 -3.93 -10.61
C ASN A 40 0.57 -3.70 -11.75
N GLY A 41 0.16 -2.87 -12.73
CA GLY A 41 0.93 -2.72 -13.95
C GLY A 41 1.03 -4.07 -14.66
N ASP A 42 2.25 -4.51 -14.89
CA ASP A 42 2.50 -5.79 -15.56
C ASP A 42 2.53 -6.98 -14.60
N GLN A 43 2.40 -6.73 -13.31
CA GLN A 43 2.49 -7.79 -12.32
C GLN A 43 1.11 -8.27 -11.89
N HIS A 44 0.88 -9.59 -12.03
CA HIS A 44 -0.30 -10.22 -11.49
C HIS A 44 0.03 -10.84 -10.13
N ASN A 45 -0.81 -10.59 -9.14
CA ASN A 45 -0.66 -11.12 -7.78
C ASN A 45 -1.87 -12.01 -7.49
N ALA A 46 -1.62 -13.30 -7.28
CA ALA A 46 -2.69 -14.23 -6.93
C ALA A 46 -3.16 -13.98 -5.49
N ALA A 47 -4.36 -14.43 -5.18
CA ALA A 47 -4.89 -14.31 -3.82
C ALA A 47 -3.92 -14.98 -2.84
N GLY A 48 -3.54 -14.25 -1.81
CA GLY A 48 -2.58 -14.73 -0.81
C GLY A 48 -1.13 -14.39 -1.11
N GLU A 49 -0.84 -13.93 -2.33
CA GLU A 49 0.49 -13.41 -2.67
C GLU A 49 0.58 -11.94 -2.37
N ASN A 50 1.72 -11.50 -1.81
CA ASN A 50 1.96 -10.09 -1.52
C ASN A 50 0.82 -9.47 -0.72
N SER A 51 0.39 -10.16 0.33
CA SER A 51 -0.76 -9.74 1.14
C SER A 51 -0.59 -8.36 1.75
N GLY A 52 0.63 -8.00 2.15
CA GLY A 52 0.90 -6.67 2.67
C GLY A 52 0.60 -5.58 1.65
N SER A 53 1.05 -5.78 0.41
CA SER A 53 0.75 -4.83 -0.68
C SER A 53 -0.73 -4.81 -1.01
N CYS A 54 -1.38 -5.97 -1.00
CA CYS A 54 -2.82 -6.06 -1.23
C CYS A 54 -3.59 -5.24 -0.20
N LYS A 55 -3.27 -5.39 1.08
CA LYS A 55 -3.87 -4.61 2.16
C LYS A 55 -3.64 -3.12 1.96
N LEU A 56 -2.40 -2.73 1.70
CA LEU A 56 -2.03 -1.33 1.60
C LEU A 56 -2.71 -0.65 0.41
N PHE A 57 -2.67 -1.26 -0.76
CA PHE A 57 -3.32 -0.67 -1.93
C PHE A 57 -4.84 -0.62 -1.77
N SER A 58 -5.44 -1.66 -1.17
CA SER A 58 -6.89 -1.67 -0.90
C SER A 58 -7.28 -0.54 0.04
N PHE A 59 -6.53 -0.37 1.13
CA PHE A 59 -6.75 0.69 2.10
C PHE A 59 -6.60 2.07 1.46
N ALA A 60 -5.53 2.26 0.72
CA ALA A 60 -5.25 3.54 0.07
C ALA A 60 -6.35 3.91 -0.93
N LYS A 61 -6.85 2.93 -1.67
CA LYS A 61 -7.95 3.14 -2.60
C LYS A 61 -9.22 3.57 -1.86
N LEU A 62 -9.53 2.91 -0.74
CA LEU A 62 -10.70 3.26 0.07
C LEU A 62 -10.59 4.66 0.66
N GLN A 63 -9.38 5.10 0.99
CA GLN A 63 -9.13 6.42 1.56
C GLN A 63 -8.89 7.50 0.50
N ASN A 64 -8.94 7.15 -0.77
CA ASN A 64 -8.69 8.07 -1.89
C ASN A 64 -7.32 8.74 -1.80
N LEU A 65 -6.31 7.98 -1.42
CA LEU A 65 -4.94 8.51 -1.33
C LEU A 65 -4.35 8.73 -2.71
N THR A 66 -3.52 9.76 -2.82
CA THR A 66 -2.76 10.01 -4.04
C THR A 66 -1.69 8.93 -4.21
N LYS A 67 -1.08 8.87 -5.39
CA LYS A 67 0.03 7.97 -5.65
C LYS A 67 1.16 8.18 -4.64
N GLU A 68 1.53 9.44 -4.40
CA GLU A 68 2.61 9.80 -3.48
C GLU A 68 2.27 9.42 -2.04
N GLU A 69 1.06 9.68 -1.60
CA GLU A 69 0.62 9.29 -0.26
C GLU A 69 0.63 7.78 -0.09
N THR A 70 0.19 7.06 -1.12
CA THR A 70 0.18 5.60 -1.10
C THR A 70 1.59 5.03 -0.99
N LEU A 71 2.53 5.57 -1.76
CA LEU A 71 3.92 5.14 -1.71
C LEU A 71 4.54 5.40 -0.34
N ALA A 72 4.21 6.55 0.28
CA ALA A 72 4.71 6.88 1.61
C ALA A 72 4.27 5.87 2.66
N CYS A 73 3.11 5.22 2.47
CA CYS A 73 2.62 4.20 3.40
C CYS A 73 3.53 2.98 3.50
N PHE A 74 4.38 2.73 2.51
CA PHE A 74 5.38 1.66 2.59
C PHE A 74 6.55 2.02 3.51
N GLY A 75 6.69 3.30 3.88
CA GLY A 75 7.73 3.75 4.79
C GLY A 75 9.14 3.58 4.25
N PRO A 76 10.11 3.16 5.09
CA PRO A 76 11.50 2.99 4.66
C PRO A 76 11.68 2.02 3.50
N ILE A 77 10.79 1.06 3.32
CA ILE A 77 10.88 0.15 2.16
C ILE A 77 10.87 0.97 0.87
N TYR A 78 10.03 1.99 0.79
CA TYR A 78 9.99 2.89 -0.36
C TYR A 78 11.12 3.92 -0.32
N PHE A 79 11.23 4.66 0.79
CA PHE A 79 12.16 5.79 0.87
C PHE A 79 13.62 5.36 0.88
N ASP A 80 13.95 4.28 1.60
CA ASP A 80 15.34 3.89 1.82
C ASP A 80 15.81 2.74 0.95
N GLU A 81 14.90 1.87 0.51
CA GLU A 81 15.28 0.71 -0.31
C GLU A 81 15.01 0.94 -1.79
N VAL A 82 13.77 1.32 -2.14
CA VAL A 82 13.39 1.45 -3.55
C VAL A 82 13.96 2.71 -4.17
N LEU A 83 13.79 3.87 -3.53
CA LEU A 83 14.26 5.13 -4.09
C LEU A 83 15.78 5.19 -4.19
N LYS A 84 16.49 4.53 -3.29
CA LYS A 84 17.96 4.52 -3.31
C LYS A 84 18.53 3.44 -4.22
N ASP A 85 17.68 2.62 -4.82
CA ASP A 85 18.08 1.59 -5.76
C ASP A 85 17.15 1.62 -6.98
N PRO A 86 17.19 2.70 -7.77
CA PRO A 86 16.24 2.90 -8.86
C PRO A 86 16.29 1.85 -9.96
N ASN A 87 17.42 1.16 -10.11
CA ASN A 87 17.57 0.12 -11.13
C ASN A 87 17.42 -1.29 -10.57
N GLY A 88 17.04 -1.41 -9.29
CA GLY A 88 16.88 -2.71 -8.66
C GLY A 88 15.62 -3.43 -9.11
N THR A 89 15.50 -4.69 -8.70
CA THR A 89 14.39 -5.55 -9.07
C THR A 89 13.55 -6.02 -7.88
N SER A 90 13.94 -5.62 -6.65
CA SER A 90 13.16 -5.95 -5.45
C SER A 90 11.90 -5.11 -5.36
N HIS A 91 10.94 -5.57 -4.55
CA HIS A 91 9.72 -4.82 -4.26
C HIS A 91 8.96 -4.39 -5.52
N GLN A 92 8.71 -5.35 -6.41
CA GLN A 92 8.13 -5.06 -7.72
C GLN A 92 6.77 -4.35 -7.65
N ASN A 93 5.95 -4.64 -6.64
CA ASN A 93 4.68 -3.94 -6.51
C ASN A 93 4.86 -2.44 -6.28
N ILE A 94 5.86 -2.06 -5.48
CA ILE A 94 6.17 -0.64 -5.28
C ILE A 94 6.66 -0.02 -6.57
N ARG A 95 7.61 -0.68 -7.25
CA ARG A 95 8.19 -0.17 -8.49
C ARG A 95 7.18 -0.04 -9.61
N ASN A 96 6.29 -1.03 -9.75
CA ASN A 96 5.24 -0.97 -10.74
C ASN A 96 4.25 0.16 -10.44
N PHE A 97 3.88 0.33 -9.19
CA PHE A 97 2.97 1.41 -8.81
C PHE A 97 3.60 2.79 -9.06
N MET A 98 4.90 2.93 -8.88
CA MET A 98 5.60 4.16 -9.24
C MET A 98 5.46 4.51 -10.72
N LYS A 99 5.42 3.49 -11.58
CA LYS A 99 5.30 3.66 -13.02
C LYS A 99 3.86 3.91 -13.48
N THR A 100 2.94 3.08 -13.04
CA THR A 100 1.57 3.07 -13.57
C THR A 100 0.53 3.67 -12.64
N GLY A 101 0.87 3.84 -11.35
CA GLY A 101 -0.04 4.44 -10.38
C GLY A 101 -1.38 3.70 -10.29
N TRP A 102 -2.43 4.43 -9.99
CA TRP A 102 -3.76 3.84 -9.81
C TRP A 102 -4.32 3.25 -11.10
N ASP A 103 -3.91 3.74 -12.27
CA ASP A 103 -4.38 3.21 -13.54
C ASP A 103 -3.96 1.75 -13.74
N GLY A 104 -2.86 1.33 -13.11
CA GLY A 104 -2.38 -0.04 -13.21
C GLY A 104 -2.94 -1.00 -12.16
N ILE A 105 -3.70 -0.50 -11.20
CA ILE A 105 -4.24 -1.31 -10.10
C ILE A 105 -5.64 -1.79 -10.43
N LYS A 106 -5.85 -3.11 -10.41
CA LYS A 106 -7.17 -3.71 -10.60
C LYS A 106 -7.33 -4.88 -9.64
N PHE A 107 -8.33 -4.80 -8.77
CA PHE A 107 -8.66 -5.88 -7.85
C PHE A 107 -9.74 -6.78 -8.43
N GLU A 108 -9.64 -8.08 -8.15
CA GLU A 108 -10.67 -9.04 -8.58
C GLU A 108 -11.82 -9.14 -7.58
N GLY A 109 -11.75 -8.41 -6.47
CA GLY A 109 -12.80 -8.37 -5.47
C GLY A 109 -12.47 -7.33 -4.41
N GLU A 110 -13.17 -7.40 -3.28
CA GLU A 110 -12.93 -6.49 -2.16
C GLU A 110 -12.07 -7.18 -1.12
N ALA A 111 -10.82 -6.73 -0.97
CA ALA A 111 -9.87 -7.31 -0.03
C ALA A 111 -10.13 -6.87 1.41
N LEU A 112 -10.67 -5.67 1.60
CA LEU A 112 -10.92 -5.12 2.93
C LEU A 112 -12.40 -4.84 3.15
N GLU A 113 -12.88 -5.27 4.30
CA GLU A 113 -14.25 -5.00 4.74
C GLU A 113 -14.19 -4.31 6.09
N LYS A 114 -14.87 -3.19 6.23
CA LYS A 114 -14.87 -2.41 7.47
C LYS A 114 -15.43 -3.23 8.64
N LEU A 115 -14.73 -3.21 9.76
CA LEU A 115 -15.19 -3.84 11.00
C LEU A 115 -16.41 -3.16 11.58
#